data_aec6fc886504231fbdefa37e5f173bed
#
_entry.id   aec6fc886504231fbdefa37e5f173bed
#
_cell.length_a   1.000
_cell.length_b   1.000
_cell.length_c   1.000
_cell.angle_alpha   90.00
_cell.angle_beta   90.00
_cell.angle_gamma   90.00
#
_symmetry.space_group_name_H-M   'P 1'
#
loop_
_entity.id
_entity.type
_entity.pdbx_description
1 polymer ?
#
loop_
_entity_poly.entity_id
_entity_poly.type
_entity_poly.pdbx_seq_one_letter_code
_entity_poly.pdbx_strand_id
1 'polypeptide(L)'
;TLITSQKAMEVLYLAGRIPTRSTVSVVRLSYYKSLALKDLSIYSPAWYVEFKQVDGQTLVRRVDAIRGTVLTNEATETVNTTTPQ
;
A
#
# COMPACT_ATOMS: atom_id res chain seq x y z
N THR A 1 13.76 -0.21 -11.51
CA THR A 1 13.72 1.17 -10.99
C THR A 1 12.42 1.39 -10.22
N LEU A 2 12.53 1.94 -9.04
CA LEU A 2 11.34 2.18 -8.20
C LEU A 2 10.78 3.57 -8.49
N ILE A 3 9.46 3.69 -8.38
CA ILE A 3 8.85 5.01 -8.44
C ILE A 3 9.16 5.76 -7.15
N THR A 4 9.09 7.07 -7.19
CA THR A 4 9.32 7.89 -6.01
C THR A 4 8.09 7.91 -5.12
N SER A 5 8.28 8.37 -3.88
CA SER A 5 7.13 8.54 -2.97
C SER A 5 6.16 9.57 -3.53
N GLN A 6 6.66 10.61 -4.18
CA GLN A 6 5.79 11.60 -4.81
C GLN A 6 4.94 10.98 -5.90
N LYS A 7 5.55 10.12 -6.71
CA LYS A 7 4.79 9.44 -7.75
C LYS A 7 3.75 8.51 -7.15
N ALA A 8 4.08 7.84 -6.06
CA ALA A 8 3.12 6.98 -5.38
C ALA A 8 1.91 7.79 -4.89
N MET A 9 2.16 8.97 -4.34
CA MET A 9 1.07 9.83 -3.89
C MET A 9 0.21 10.28 -5.07
N GLU A 10 0.84 10.60 -6.19
CA GLU A 10 0.10 10.98 -7.39
C GLU A 10 -0.79 9.85 -7.87
N VAL A 11 -0.26 8.62 -7.86
CA VAL A 11 -1.02 7.44 -8.26
C VAL A 11 -2.26 7.29 -7.38
N LEU A 12 -2.08 7.44 -6.06
CA LEU A 12 -3.21 7.34 -5.12
C LEU A 12 -4.24 8.43 -5.37
N TYR A 13 -3.78 9.64 -5.65
CA TYR A 13 -4.67 10.76 -5.91
C TYR A 13 -5.51 10.51 -7.17
N LEU A 14 -4.85 10.11 -8.25
CA LEU A 14 -5.53 9.87 -9.51
C LEU A 14 -6.48 8.69 -9.44
N ALA A 15 -6.21 7.73 -8.57
CA ALA A 15 -7.07 6.58 -8.37
C ALA A 15 -8.21 6.86 -7.40
N GLY A 16 -8.28 8.07 -6.84
CA GLY A 16 -9.32 8.41 -5.88
C GLY A 16 -9.17 7.70 -4.56
N ARG A 17 -7.93 7.41 -4.15
CA ARG A 17 -7.68 6.63 -2.95
C ARG A 17 -7.20 7.45 -1.77
N ILE A 18 -7.17 8.76 -1.89
CA ILE A 18 -6.78 9.64 -0.78
C ILE A 18 -8.06 10.13 -0.11
N PRO A 19 -8.23 9.81 1.20
CA PRO A 19 -9.45 10.23 1.88
C PRO A 19 -9.51 11.75 2.03
N THR A 20 -10.72 12.29 1.98
CA THR A 20 -10.96 13.71 2.09
C THR A 20 -10.57 14.20 3.49
N ARG A 21 -9.94 15.35 3.57
CA ARG A 21 -9.58 15.99 4.85
C ARG A 21 -8.73 15.05 5.71
N SER A 22 -7.79 14.39 5.11
CA SER A 22 -6.86 13.54 5.85
C SER A 22 -5.48 14.15 5.82
N THR A 23 -4.64 13.65 6.71
CA THR A 23 -3.24 14.07 6.79
C THR A 23 -2.38 12.84 6.61
N VAL A 24 -1.34 12.97 5.79
CA VAL A 24 -0.38 11.88 5.63
C VAL A 24 0.46 11.81 6.89
N SER A 25 0.42 10.67 7.58
CA SER A 25 1.18 10.50 8.81
C SER A 25 2.44 9.66 8.61
N VAL A 26 2.41 8.73 7.67
CA VAL A 26 3.58 7.88 7.41
C VAL A 26 3.66 7.63 5.91
N VAL A 27 4.89 7.72 5.37
CA VAL A 27 5.21 7.29 4.01
C VAL A 27 6.52 6.55 4.11
N ARG A 28 6.52 5.29 3.71
CA ARG A 28 7.76 4.52 3.76
C ARG A 28 7.75 3.42 2.70
N LEU A 29 8.95 3.00 2.33
CA LEU A 29 9.10 1.87 1.43
C LEU A 29 9.02 0.59 2.24
N SER A 30 8.24 -0.36 1.77
CA SER A 30 8.07 -1.63 2.44
C SER A 30 8.01 -2.72 1.38
N TYR A 31 7.71 -3.94 1.81
CA TYR A 31 7.62 -5.08 0.90
C TYR A 31 6.33 -5.83 1.16
N TYR A 32 5.79 -6.41 0.09
CA TYR A 32 4.63 -7.26 0.22
C TYR A 32 4.88 -8.56 -0.54
N LYS A 33 4.18 -9.61 -0.14
CA LYS A 33 4.32 -10.89 -0.80
C LYS A 33 3.52 -10.87 -2.08
N SER A 34 4.22 -10.76 -3.21
CA SER A 34 3.55 -10.64 -4.51
C SER A 34 3.25 -11.99 -5.12
N LEU A 35 3.96 -13.03 -4.69
CA LEU A 35 3.74 -14.37 -5.20
C LEU A 35 4.13 -15.37 -4.14
N ALA A 36 3.28 -16.37 -3.91
CA ALA A 36 3.58 -17.43 -2.96
C ALA A 36 3.42 -18.76 -3.68
N LEU A 37 4.49 -19.52 -3.75
CA LEU A 37 4.50 -20.88 -4.25
C LEU A 37 4.75 -21.82 -3.10
N LYS A 38 4.68 -23.11 -3.34
CA LYS A 38 4.77 -24.10 -2.28
C LYS A 38 6.00 -23.88 -1.41
N ASP A 39 7.16 -23.73 -2.02
CA ASP A 39 8.40 -23.60 -1.27
C ASP A 39 9.11 -22.28 -1.56
N LEU A 40 8.39 -21.30 -2.08
CA LEU A 40 9.01 -20.06 -2.49
C LEU A 40 8.02 -18.90 -2.33
N SER A 41 8.49 -17.84 -1.72
CA SER A 41 7.73 -16.60 -1.67
C SER A 41 8.54 -15.50 -2.31
N ILE A 42 7.88 -14.69 -3.11
CA ILE A 42 8.51 -13.56 -3.77
C ILE A 42 7.93 -12.30 -3.18
N TYR A 43 8.81 -11.39 -2.75
CA TYR A 43 8.41 -10.11 -2.16
C TYR A 43 8.75 -9.00 -3.13
N SER A 44 7.86 -8.03 -3.21
CA SER A 44 8.04 -6.87 -4.08
C SER A 44 7.96 -5.59 -3.26
N PRO A 45 8.70 -4.55 -3.66
CA PRO A 45 8.66 -3.30 -2.92
C PRO A 45 7.36 -2.55 -3.16
N ALA A 46 6.90 -1.87 -2.12
CA ALA A 46 5.67 -1.09 -2.18
C ALA A 46 5.81 0.13 -1.30
N TRP A 47 5.20 1.22 -1.73
CA TRP A 47 5.09 2.42 -0.90
C TRP A 47 3.91 2.22 0.04
N TYR A 48 4.17 2.35 1.32
CA TYR A 48 3.18 2.22 2.39
C TYR A 48 2.85 3.63 2.87
N VAL A 49 1.58 3.99 2.83
CA VAL A 49 1.14 5.33 3.18
C VAL A 49 0.00 5.25 4.19
N GLU A 50 0.14 5.96 5.30
CA GLU A 50 -0.92 6.06 6.30
C GLU A 50 -1.52 7.45 6.25
N PHE A 51 -2.84 7.49 6.22
CA PHE A 51 -3.61 8.74 6.28
C PHE A 51 -4.36 8.79 7.60
N LYS A 52 -4.19 9.88 8.32
CA LYS A 52 -4.96 10.10 9.53
C LYS A 52 -6.17 10.95 9.17
N GLN A 53 -7.35 10.44 9.47
CA GLN A 53 -8.59 11.10 9.12
C GLN A 53 -9.04 12.00 10.27
N VAL A 54 -10.01 12.90 9.99
CA VAL A 54 -10.48 13.85 11.00
C VAL A 54 -11.11 13.16 12.19
N ASP A 55 -11.67 11.96 12.00
CA ASP A 55 -12.28 11.24 13.11
C ASP A 55 -11.24 10.46 13.94
N GLY A 56 -9.96 10.63 13.61
CA GLY A 56 -8.89 9.97 14.33
C GLY A 56 -8.52 8.59 13.81
N GLN A 57 -9.27 8.06 12.88
CA GLN A 57 -8.95 6.75 12.33
C GLN A 57 -7.83 6.83 11.31
N THR A 58 -7.10 5.74 11.20
CA THR A 58 -5.99 5.63 10.25
C THR A 58 -6.39 4.75 9.11
N LEU A 59 -6.12 5.22 7.89
CA LEU A 59 -6.37 4.46 6.68
C LEU A 59 -5.03 4.20 6.00
N VAL A 60 -4.81 2.96 5.59
CA VAL A 60 -3.55 2.57 4.96
C VAL A 60 -3.79 2.33 3.47
N ARG A 61 -2.89 2.86 2.65
CA ARG A 61 -2.87 2.59 1.22
C ARG A 61 -1.48 2.15 0.82
N ARG A 62 -1.40 1.27 -0.17
CA ARG A 62 -0.13 0.79 -0.67
C ARG A 62 -0.10 0.88 -2.18
N VAL A 63 1.08 1.18 -2.71
CA VAL A 63 1.29 1.32 -4.14
C VAL A 63 2.50 0.47 -4.50
N ASP A 64 2.34 -0.41 -5.50
CA ASP A 64 3.46 -1.21 -5.98
C ASP A 64 4.54 -0.26 -6.49
N ALA A 65 5.75 -0.40 -5.96
CA ALA A 65 6.82 0.56 -6.23
C ALA A 65 7.50 0.31 -7.57
N ILE A 66 7.26 -0.84 -8.18
CA ILE A 66 7.82 -1.15 -9.49
C ILE A 66 6.81 -0.80 -10.58
N ARG A 67 5.57 -1.23 -10.42
CA ARG A 67 4.54 -1.05 -11.44
C ARG A 67 3.81 0.28 -11.33
N GLY A 68 3.83 0.90 -10.16
CA GLY A 68 3.09 2.13 -9.95
C GLY A 68 1.59 1.93 -9.89
N THR A 69 1.13 0.79 -9.42
CA THR A 69 -0.30 0.48 -9.33
C THR A 69 -0.73 0.38 -7.89
N VAL A 70 -1.97 0.77 -7.62
CA VAL A 70 -2.53 0.69 -6.27
C VAL A 70 -2.74 -0.78 -5.91
N LEU A 71 -2.32 -1.15 -4.71
CA LEU A 71 -2.56 -2.48 -4.19
C LEU A 71 -3.89 -2.44 -3.46
N THR A 72 -4.92 -3.02 -4.08
CA THR A 72 -6.27 -2.91 -3.57
C THR A 72 -6.72 -4.09 -2.76
N ASN A 73 -5.94 -5.14 -2.76
CA ASN A 73 -6.36 -6.33 -2.06
C ASN A 73 -5.71 -6.40 -0.71
N GLU A 74 -6.05 -5.45 0.07
CA GLU A 74 -5.50 -5.44 1.37
C GLU A 74 -6.29 -6.19 2.29
N ALA A 75 -7.43 -6.39 1.88
CA ALA A 75 -8.22 -7.15 2.72
C ALA A 75 -7.55 -8.41 2.92
N THR A 76 -7.17 -8.49 2.16
CA THR A 76 -6.60 -9.50 2.44
C THR A 76 -5.49 -9.37 3.18
N GLU A 77 -5.38 -8.86 3.12
CA GLU A 77 -4.36 -8.82 3.79
C GLU A 77 -4.33 -9.04 4.98
N THR A 78 -5.12 -9.13 4.54
CA THR A 78 -5.03 -9.28 5.40
C THR A 78 -5.24 -9.95 5.95
N VAL A 79 -5.50 -10.21 5.37
CA VAL A 79 -5.53 -10.71 5.88
C VAL A 79 -5.43 -11.33 6.21
N ASN A 80 -5.38 -11.50 5.74
CA ASN A 80 -5.06 -11.87 6.12
C ASN A 80 -4.79 -12.29 6.49
N THR A 81 -4.93 -12.30 6.15
CA THR A 81 -4.47 -12.58 6.47
C THR A 81 -4.31 -13.23 6.82
N THR A 82 -4.48 -13.30 6.45
CA THR A 82 -4.09 -13.84 6.74
C THR A 82 -3.84 -14.60 6.82
N THR A 83 -3.97 -14.81 6.44
CA THR A 83 -3.49 -15.38 6.50
C THR A 83 -3.11 -15.92 6.59
N PRO A 84 -3.18 -16.22 6.41
CA PRO A 84 -2.55 -16.66 6.53
C PRO A 84 -2.18 -16.83 6.62
N GLN A 85 -2.13 -16.95 6.46
CA GLN A 85 -1.49 -16.93 6.66
C GLN A 85 -1.15 -17.04 6.94
#